data_91b3d253d9671433d7468a601814a9d7
#
_entry.id   91b3d253d9671433d7468a601814a9d7
#
_cell.length_a   1.000
_cell.length_b   1.000
_cell.length_c   1.000
_cell.angle_alpha   90.00
_cell.angle_beta   90.00
_cell.angle_gamma   90.00
#
_symmetry.space_group_name_H-M   'P 1'
#
loop_
_entity.id
_entity.type
_entity.pdbx_description
1 polymer ?
#
loop_
_entity_poly.entity_id
_entity_poly.type
_entity_poly.pdbx_seq_one_letter_code
_entity_poly.pdbx_strand_id
1 'polypeptide(L)'
;LRTWQTAHKMKLQRGSLAGDTARNDNQRIRRYVAKYTINPAIAHGISHEVGSLEVGKWADIVIWKPAFFGVKPALILKGGLIAMAAMGDPNASIPTPQPVHYRPMFGAFGGAIAKTSLTFVSQAGLTAGIGERFGLRKTLSAVHNIRGIRKRDMVHNSYTPTMEVDAQTYTVRADGQLLTCEPATVLPMAQRYFLF
;
A
#
# COMPACT_ATOMS: atom_id res chain seq x y z
N LEU A 1 2.99 -0.81 -9.17
CA LEU A 1 3.26 -1.60 -10.36
C LEU A 1 3.99 -2.91 -10.03
N ARG A 2 5.17 -2.87 -9.40
CA ARG A 2 5.97 -4.08 -9.05
C ARG A 2 5.22 -5.08 -8.18
N THR A 3 4.37 -4.63 -7.28
CA THR A 3 3.51 -5.50 -6.47
C THR A 3 2.64 -6.39 -7.36
N TRP A 4 2.08 -5.83 -8.42
CA TRP A 4 1.21 -6.56 -9.34
C TRP A 4 1.99 -7.46 -10.31
N GLN A 5 3.18 -7.04 -10.70
CA GLN A 5 4.11 -7.90 -11.45
C GLN A 5 4.50 -9.13 -10.62
N THR A 6 4.79 -8.95 -9.33
CA THR A 6 5.05 -10.07 -8.41
C THR A 6 3.83 -10.95 -8.24
N ALA A 7 2.62 -10.38 -8.10
CA ALA A 7 1.38 -11.15 -8.00
C ALA A 7 1.17 -12.04 -9.23
N HIS A 8 1.41 -11.50 -10.42
CA HIS A 8 1.35 -12.23 -11.68
C HIS A 8 2.38 -13.36 -11.74
N LYS A 9 3.65 -13.06 -11.43
CA LYS A 9 4.72 -14.07 -11.40
C LYS A 9 4.38 -15.22 -10.45
N MET A 10 3.86 -14.92 -9.26
CA MET A 10 3.45 -15.94 -8.30
C MET A 10 2.26 -16.77 -8.80
N LYS A 11 1.33 -16.18 -9.54
CA LYS A 11 0.25 -16.94 -10.19
C LYS A 11 0.81 -17.96 -11.20
N LEU A 12 1.75 -17.54 -12.03
CA LEU A 12 2.36 -18.43 -13.02
C LEU A 12 3.14 -19.58 -12.37
N GLN A 13 3.87 -19.30 -11.28
CA GLN A 13 4.69 -20.29 -10.60
C GLN A 13 3.93 -21.21 -9.66
N ARG A 14 2.91 -20.72 -8.98
CA ARG A 14 2.22 -21.40 -7.87
C ARG A 14 0.76 -21.70 -8.14
N GLY A 15 0.23 -21.29 -9.29
CA GLY A 15 -1.17 -21.47 -9.65
C GLY A 15 -2.12 -20.53 -8.85
N SER A 16 -3.40 -20.88 -8.85
CA SER A 16 -4.45 -20.14 -8.14
C SER A 16 -4.34 -20.34 -6.63
N LEU A 17 -4.71 -19.31 -5.86
CA LEU A 17 -4.87 -19.44 -4.42
C LEU A 17 -6.18 -20.19 -4.10
N ALA A 18 -6.27 -20.75 -2.89
CA ALA A 18 -7.53 -21.32 -2.42
C ALA A 18 -8.64 -20.25 -2.44
N GLY A 19 -9.75 -20.57 -3.08
CA GLY A 19 -10.87 -19.64 -3.32
C GLY A 19 -10.73 -18.76 -4.56
N ASP A 20 -9.60 -18.80 -5.27
CA ASP A 20 -9.46 -18.22 -6.61
C ASP A 20 -9.75 -19.27 -7.70
N THR A 21 -10.07 -18.82 -8.90
CA THR A 21 -10.35 -19.67 -10.05
C THR A 21 -9.56 -19.20 -11.28
N ALA A 22 -9.70 -19.91 -12.40
CA ALA A 22 -9.14 -19.46 -13.69
C ALA A 22 -9.71 -18.10 -14.13
N ARG A 23 -10.90 -17.71 -13.62
CA ARG A 23 -11.63 -16.50 -14.03
C ARG A 23 -11.55 -15.36 -13.03
N ASN A 24 -11.07 -15.59 -11.81
CA ASN A 24 -10.90 -14.55 -10.80
C ASN A 24 -9.66 -14.78 -9.93
N ASP A 25 -9.12 -13.70 -9.41
CA ASP A 25 -7.97 -13.65 -8.50
C ASP A 25 -8.29 -12.85 -7.23
N ASN A 26 -9.52 -12.93 -6.73
CA ASN A 26 -9.99 -12.09 -5.62
C ASN A 26 -9.17 -12.27 -4.35
N GLN A 27 -8.79 -13.52 -3.99
CA GLN A 27 -7.96 -13.77 -2.80
C GLN A 27 -6.53 -13.25 -3.01
N ARG A 28 -5.99 -13.41 -4.21
CA ARG A 28 -4.68 -12.86 -4.56
C ARG A 28 -4.69 -11.33 -4.48
N ILE A 29 -5.70 -10.69 -5.04
CA ILE A 29 -5.85 -9.23 -4.98
C ILE A 29 -5.92 -8.76 -3.52
N ARG A 30 -6.77 -9.35 -2.68
CA ARG A 30 -6.87 -9.02 -1.24
C ARG A 30 -5.53 -9.16 -0.53
N ARG A 31 -4.80 -10.26 -0.75
CA ARG A 31 -3.48 -10.49 -0.17
C ARG A 31 -2.48 -9.39 -0.57
N TYR A 32 -2.44 -9.05 -1.84
CA TYR A 32 -1.47 -8.07 -2.35
C TYR A 32 -1.86 -6.63 -2.02
N VAL A 33 -3.14 -6.29 -1.94
CA VAL A 33 -3.61 -5.00 -1.39
C VAL A 33 -3.22 -4.89 0.09
N ALA A 34 -3.52 -5.90 0.90
CA ALA A 34 -3.16 -5.92 2.32
C ALA A 34 -1.65 -5.73 2.54
N LYS A 35 -0.81 -6.22 1.63
CA LYS A 35 0.65 -6.14 1.70
C LYS A 35 1.20 -4.71 1.71
N TYR A 36 0.51 -3.75 1.08
CA TYR A 36 0.95 -2.35 1.05
C TYR A 36 -0.03 -1.37 1.71
N THR A 37 -1.06 -1.88 2.40
CA THR A 37 -2.04 -1.09 3.14
C THR A 37 -2.04 -1.48 4.63
N ILE A 38 -2.90 -2.42 5.03
CA ILE A 38 -3.10 -2.77 6.45
C ILE A 38 -1.88 -3.46 7.08
N ASN A 39 -1.16 -4.33 6.35
CA ASN A 39 -0.03 -5.06 6.93
C ASN A 39 1.14 -4.15 7.34
N PRO A 40 1.59 -3.18 6.54
CA PRO A 40 2.54 -2.18 7.01
C PRO A 40 2.02 -1.37 8.21
N ALA A 41 0.74 -1.01 8.20
CA ALA A 41 0.14 -0.26 9.31
C ALA A 41 0.16 -1.07 10.62
N ILE A 42 -0.13 -2.38 10.56
CA ILE A 42 0.01 -3.29 11.71
C ILE A 42 1.48 -3.36 12.15
N ALA A 43 2.40 -3.63 11.21
CA ALA A 43 3.82 -3.79 11.53
C ALA A 43 4.45 -2.54 12.16
N HIS A 44 3.98 -1.37 11.78
CA HIS A 44 4.42 -0.09 12.34
C HIS A 44 3.61 0.39 13.55
N GLY A 45 2.60 -0.38 14.00
CA GLY A 45 1.78 -0.03 15.16
C GLY A 45 0.88 1.18 14.95
N ILE A 46 0.46 1.43 13.71
CA ILE A 46 -0.35 2.58 13.31
C ILE A 46 -1.70 2.19 12.70
N SER A 47 -2.07 0.91 12.79
CA SER A 47 -3.29 0.38 12.17
C SER A 47 -4.59 0.88 12.80
N HIS A 48 -4.52 1.50 13.96
CA HIS A 48 -5.66 2.18 14.60
C HIS A 48 -6.02 3.50 13.91
N GLU A 49 -5.08 4.10 13.17
CA GLU A 49 -5.28 5.36 12.45
C GLU A 49 -5.45 5.18 10.94
N VAL A 50 -4.70 4.25 10.34
CA VAL A 50 -4.58 4.11 8.87
C VAL A 50 -4.48 2.65 8.45
N GLY A 51 -4.54 2.40 7.13
CA GLY A 51 -4.26 1.10 6.51
C GLY A 51 -5.49 0.31 6.08
N SER A 52 -6.69 0.70 6.51
CA SER A 52 -7.97 0.10 6.09
C SER A 52 -9.08 1.15 6.01
N LEU A 53 -10.15 0.83 5.27
CA LEU A 53 -11.33 1.65 5.16
C LEU A 53 -12.32 1.27 6.27
N GLU A 54 -12.14 1.85 7.44
CA GLU A 54 -12.96 1.62 8.62
C GLU A 54 -13.37 2.96 9.23
N VAL A 55 -14.55 3.01 9.83
CA VAL A 55 -15.03 4.20 10.55
C VAL A 55 -14.08 4.51 11.71
N GLY A 56 -13.70 5.78 11.83
CA GLY A 56 -12.76 6.25 12.85
C GLY A 56 -11.31 6.34 12.39
N LYS A 57 -10.96 5.79 11.23
CA LYS A 57 -9.63 5.94 10.62
C LYS A 57 -9.56 7.11 9.65
N TRP A 58 -8.35 7.57 9.39
CA TRP A 58 -8.12 8.62 8.41
C TRP A 58 -8.58 8.21 7.02
N ALA A 59 -9.27 9.12 6.33
CA ALA A 59 -9.74 8.92 4.97
C ALA A 59 -8.61 9.11 3.95
N ASP A 60 -7.59 8.25 4.03
CA ASP A 60 -6.51 8.14 3.06
C ASP A 60 -6.92 7.11 2.00
N ILE A 61 -7.51 7.58 0.91
CA ILE A 61 -8.22 6.75 -0.06
C ILE A 61 -7.66 6.93 -1.46
N VAL A 62 -7.45 5.82 -2.15
CA VAL A 62 -7.07 5.82 -3.57
C VAL A 62 -8.24 5.27 -4.39
N ILE A 63 -8.71 6.07 -5.35
CA ILE A 63 -9.80 5.70 -6.24
C ILE A 63 -9.23 5.32 -7.60
N TRP A 64 -9.62 4.15 -8.09
CA TRP A 64 -9.16 3.59 -9.35
C TRP A 64 -10.28 3.46 -10.37
N LYS A 65 -9.98 3.74 -11.62
CA LYS A 65 -10.77 3.16 -12.72
C LYS A 65 -10.37 1.68 -12.83
N PRO A 66 -11.32 0.74 -12.91
CA PRO A 66 -10.99 -0.70 -12.88
C PRO A 66 -9.92 -1.13 -13.89
N ALA A 67 -9.95 -0.57 -15.09
CA ALA A 67 -8.96 -0.86 -16.14
C ALA A 67 -7.52 -0.45 -15.79
N PHE A 68 -7.33 0.45 -14.81
CA PHE A 68 -6.03 0.97 -14.38
C PHE A 68 -5.70 0.63 -12.93
N PHE A 69 -6.43 -0.33 -12.36
CA PHE A 69 -6.25 -0.73 -10.97
C PHE A 69 -4.79 -1.12 -10.66
N GLY A 70 -4.26 -0.56 -9.56
CA GLY A 70 -2.89 -0.82 -9.12
C GLY A 70 -1.80 -0.12 -9.93
N VAL A 71 -2.14 0.61 -10.99
CA VAL A 71 -1.19 1.25 -11.91
C VAL A 71 -1.36 2.76 -11.93
N LYS A 72 -2.55 3.25 -12.26
CA LYS A 72 -2.82 4.67 -12.45
C LYS A 72 -4.09 5.08 -11.71
N PRO A 73 -3.96 5.66 -10.50
CA PRO A 73 -5.14 6.13 -9.76
C PRO A 73 -5.84 7.28 -10.49
N ALA A 74 -7.16 7.35 -10.33
CA ALA A 74 -7.95 8.46 -10.84
C ALA A 74 -7.94 9.64 -9.85
N LEU A 75 -7.99 9.33 -8.54
CA LEU A 75 -8.09 10.30 -7.47
C LEU A 75 -7.38 9.77 -6.23
N ILE A 76 -6.72 10.66 -5.50
CA ILE A 76 -6.08 10.37 -4.21
C ILE A 76 -6.60 11.36 -3.18
N LEU A 77 -7.26 10.82 -2.15
CA LEU A 77 -7.65 11.58 -0.97
C LEU A 77 -6.63 11.38 0.16
N LYS A 78 -6.35 12.44 0.87
CA LYS A 78 -5.53 12.46 2.07
C LYS A 78 -6.30 13.15 3.18
N GLY A 79 -6.62 12.40 4.24
CA GLY A 79 -7.45 12.90 5.32
C GLY A 79 -8.81 13.45 4.85
N GLY A 80 -9.39 12.86 3.80
CA GLY A 80 -10.65 13.28 3.20
C GLY A 80 -10.57 14.41 2.19
N LEU A 81 -9.45 15.11 2.05
CA LEU A 81 -9.26 16.13 1.01
C LEU A 81 -8.60 15.55 -0.24
N ILE A 82 -9.01 16.01 -1.40
CA ILE A 82 -8.38 15.62 -2.67
C ILE A 82 -6.95 16.18 -2.70
N ALA A 83 -5.96 15.28 -2.62
CA ALA A 83 -4.55 15.63 -2.69
C ALA A 83 -4.03 15.62 -4.12
N MET A 84 -4.44 14.66 -4.93
CA MET A 84 -4.06 14.55 -6.34
C MET A 84 -5.23 13.99 -7.16
N ALA A 85 -5.33 14.45 -8.41
CA ALA A 85 -6.28 13.92 -9.37
C ALA A 85 -5.65 13.84 -10.77
N ALA A 86 -6.07 12.85 -11.56
CA ALA A 86 -5.77 12.76 -12.96
C ALA A 86 -6.78 13.63 -13.73
N MET A 87 -6.33 14.76 -14.28
CA MET A 87 -7.19 15.70 -14.99
C MET A 87 -6.43 16.42 -16.09
N GLY A 88 -7.18 16.98 -17.04
CA GLY A 88 -6.67 17.87 -18.07
C GLY A 88 -6.32 19.26 -17.54
N ASP A 89 -6.22 20.23 -18.43
CA ASP A 89 -5.96 21.62 -18.03
C ASP A 89 -7.12 22.15 -17.17
N PRO A 90 -6.86 22.58 -15.91
CA PRO A 90 -7.91 23.08 -15.04
C PRO A 90 -8.52 24.42 -15.49
N ASN A 91 -7.86 25.14 -16.38
CA ASN A 91 -8.35 26.42 -16.95
C ASN A 91 -9.06 26.23 -18.27
N ALA A 92 -9.16 25.02 -18.81
CA ALA A 92 -9.85 24.77 -20.06
C ALA A 92 -11.36 24.91 -19.91
N SER A 93 -12.01 25.44 -20.93
CA SER A 93 -13.47 25.62 -20.99
C SER A 93 -14.23 24.36 -21.43
N ILE A 94 -13.54 23.27 -21.74
CA ILE A 94 -14.13 22.02 -22.18
C ILE A 94 -14.05 20.93 -21.07
N PRO A 95 -15.02 19.98 -21.02
CA PRO A 95 -15.08 18.99 -19.95
C PRO A 95 -13.91 17.97 -19.93
N THR A 96 -13.28 17.71 -21.07
CA THR A 96 -12.25 16.69 -21.25
C THR A 96 -10.99 17.23 -21.94
N PRO A 97 -10.33 18.26 -21.37
CA PRO A 97 -9.12 18.80 -21.98
C PRO A 97 -7.95 17.81 -21.92
N GLN A 98 -7.09 17.86 -22.93
CA GLN A 98 -5.87 17.07 -23.03
C GLN A 98 -4.64 17.99 -22.93
N PRO A 99 -3.49 17.50 -22.50
CA PRO A 99 -3.23 16.16 -21.93
C PRO A 99 -3.70 16.01 -20.49
N VAL A 100 -4.03 14.77 -20.09
CA VAL A 100 -4.39 14.44 -18.70
C VAL A 100 -3.14 14.08 -17.93
N HIS A 101 -2.87 14.81 -16.85
CA HIS A 101 -1.75 14.58 -15.95
C HIS A 101 -2.22 14.41 -14.50
N TYR A 102 -1.37 13.85 -13.64
CA TYR A 102 -1.57 13.95 -12.20
C TYR A 102 -1.31 15.40 -11.77
N ARG A 103 -2.33 16.01 -11.20
CA ARG A 103 -2.24 17.38 -10.71
C ARG A 103 -2.44 17.42 -9.21
N PRO A 104 -1.59 18.15 -8.47
CA PRO A 104 -1.84 18.43 -7.07
C PRO A 104 -3.10 19.27 -6.93
N MET A 105 -3.91 18.93 -5.92
CA MET A 105 -5.20 19.54 -5.65
C MET A 105 -5.22 20.15 -4.24
N PHE A 106 -6.39 20.52 -3.75
CA PHE A 106 -6.60 21.27 -2.51
C PHE A 106 -5.84 20.72 -1.30
N GLY A 107 -5.81 19.39 -1.11
CA GLY A 107 -5.13 18.72 0.00
C GLY A 107 -3.59 18.73 -0.10
N ALA A 108 -3.04 19.13 -1.24
CA ALA A 108 -1.59 19.18 -1.47
C ALA A 108 -0.95 20.54 -1.17
N PHE A 109 -1.72 21.54 -0.73
CA PHE A 109 -1.22 22.89 -0.58
C PHE A 109 -1.39 23.46 0.84
N GLY A 110 -0.49 24.38 1.19
CA GLY A 110 -0.57 25.22 2.37
C GLY A 110 -0.78 24.46 3.69
N GLY A 111 -1.69 24.94 4.50
CA GLY A 111 -2.02 24.34 5.81
C GLY A 111 -2.71 22.98 5.73
N ALA A 112 -3.31 22.63 4.57
CA ALA A 112 -3.97 21.34 4.40
C ALA A 112 -2.99 20.17 4.60
N ILE A 113 -1.75 20.28 4.13
CA ILE A 113 -0.72 19.25 4.27
C ILE A 113 -0.51 18.85 5.74
N ALA A 114 -0.46 19.82 6.65
CA ALA A 114 -0.30 19.55 8.06
C ALA A 114 -1.58 19.00 8.71
N LYS A 115 -2.75 19.48 8.30
CA LYS A 115 -4.05 19.08 8.88
C LYS A 115 -4.57 17.74 8.38
N THR A 116 -4.10 17.26 7.23
CA THR A 116 -4.50 15.97 6.64
C THR A 116 -3.47 14.87 6.85
N SER A 117 -2.47 15.07 7.71
CA SER A 117 -1.38 14.13 7.95
C SER A 117 -1.12 13.97 9.45
N LEU A 118 -0.64 12.77 9.81
CA LEU A 118 -0.19 12.46 11.15
C LEU A 118 1.34 12.43 11.24
N THR A 119 1.88 12.71 12.42
CA THR A 119 3.24 12.34 12.80
C THR A 119 3.14 11.25 13.84
N PHE A 120 3.64 10.08 13.55
CA PHE A 120 3.67 8.96 14.48
C PHE A 120 4.90 9.06 15.39
N VAL A 121 4.66 8.87 16.66
CA VAL A 121 5.68 9.03 17.72
C VAL A 121 5.57 7.89 18.73
N SER A 122 6.57 7.73 19.60
CA SER A 122 6.42 6.82 20.74
C SER A 122 5.45 7.39 21.77
N GLN A 123 4.82 6.53 22.57
CA GLN A 123 3.98 6.98 23.69
C GLN A 123 4.77 7.86 24.66
N ALA A 124 6.04 7.52 24.94
CA ALA A 124 6.91 8.34 25.80
C ALA A 124 7.16 9.73 25.20
N GLY A 125 7.37 9.81 23.87
CA GLY A 125 7.54 11.09 23.18
C GLY A 125 6.28 11.96 23.24
N LEU A 126 5.11 11.33 23.05
CA LEU A 126 3.83 12.03 23.15
C LEU A 126 3.64 12.60 24.58
N THR A 127 3.86 11.78 25.61
CA THR A 127 3.77 12.19 27.02
C THR A 127 4.78 13.28 27.38
N ALA A 128 5.96 13.27 26.75
CA ALA A 128 7.00 14.30 26.97
C ALA A 128 6.73 15.61 26.20
N GLY A 129 5.60 15.77 25.53
CA GLY A 129 5.21 17.01 24.86
C GLY A 129 6.08 17.38 23.67
N ILE A 130 6.63 16.38 22.92
CA ILE A 130 7.54 16.65 21.79
C ILE A 130 6.91 17.49 20.69
N GLY A 131 5.59 17.49 20.57
CA GLY A 131 4.86 18.31 19.61
C GLY A 131 5.12 19.79 19.78
N GLU A 132 4.96 20.30 20.99
CA GLU A 132 5.22 21.70 21.36
C GLU A 132 6.73 21.98 21.34
N ARG A 133 7.52 21.08 21.94
CA ARG A 133 8.97 21.25 22.05
C ARG A 133 9.66 21.42 20.69
N PHE A 134 9.19 20.74 19.65
CA PHE A 134 9.74 20.82 18.29
C PHE A 134 8.87 21.63 17.32
N GLY A 135 7.80 22.27 17.77
CA GLY A 135 6.92 23.07 16.95
C GLY A 135 6.25 22.24 15.82
N LEU A 136 5.89 20.99 16.11
CA LEU A 136 5.29 20.10 15.12
C LEU A 136 3.87 20.56 14.77
N ARG A 137 3.60 20.73 13.50
CA ARG A 137 2.31 21.26 13.00
C ARG A 137 1.27 20.19 12.71
N LYS A 138 1.69 18.93 12.54
CA LYS A 138 0.81 17.79 12.30
C LYS A 138 0.26 17.27 13.63
N THR A 139 -0.93 16.70 13.59
CA THR A 139 -1.46 15.93 14.72
C THR A 139 -0.51 14.77 15.04
N LEU A 140 -0.24 14.57 16.33
CA LEU A 140 0.58 13.45 16.78
C LEU A 140 -0.30 12.25 17.14
N SER A 141 0.16 11.06 16.80
CA SER A 141 -0.45 9.80 17.24
C SER A 141 0.63 8.84 17.72
N ALA A 142 0.38 8.17 18.84
CA ALA A 142 1.33 7.20 19.36
C ALA A 142 1.28 5.88 18.60
N VAL A 143 2.43 5.25 18.38
CA VAL A 143 2.50 3.88 17.86
C VAL A 143 2.17 2.87 18.96
N HIS A 144 1.50 1.78 18.60
CA HIS A 144 1.07 0.73 19.52
C HIS A 144 1.58 -0.66 19.12
N ASN A 145 1.84 -1.50 20.12
CA ASN A 145 2.05 -2.95 20.00
C ASN A 145 3.16 -3.42 19.04
N ILE A 146 4.13 -2.58 18.69
CA ILE A 146 5.15 -2.90 17.66
C ILE A 146 6.06 -4.06 18.02
N ARG A 147 6.23 -4.40 19.32
CA ARG A 147 7.16 -5.45 19.78
C ARG A 147 6.55 -6.85 19.78
N GLY A 148 5.24 -6.96 19.84
CA GLY A 148 4.52 -8.24 19.88
C GLY A 148 4.10 -8.77 18.52
N ILE A 149 4.19 -7.94 17.48
CA ILE A 149 3.68 -8.25 16.14
C ILE A 149 4.56 -9.30 15.45
N ARG A 150 3.89 -10.28 14.84
CA ARG A 150 4.53 -11.41 14.15
C ARG A 150 3.87 -11.65 12.81
N LYS A 151 4.46 -12.52 12.00
CA LYS A 151 3.93 -12.92 10.69
C LYS A 151 2.49 -13.43 10.76
N ARG A 152 2.12 -14.16 11.83
CA ARG A 152 0.76 -14.67 12.04
C ARG A 152 -0.31 -13.57 12.18
N ASP A 153 0.10 -12.34 12.51
CA ASP A 153 -0.82 -11.21 12.70
C ASP A 153 -1.12 -10.46 11.38
N MET A 154 -0.47 -10.88 10.28
CA MET A 154 -0.63 -10.25 8.97
C MET A 154 -1.91 -10.70 8.29
N VAL A 155 -2.72 -9.74 7.87
CA VAL A 155 -4.00 -9.94 7.16
C VAL A 155 -3.74 -10.61 5.81
N HIS A 156 -4.44 -11.71 5.53
CA HIS A 156 -4.30 -12.53 4.32
C HIS A 156 -2.87 -13.04 4.03
N ASN A 157 -1.96 -12.94 4.99
CA ASN A 157 -0.56 -13.34 4.82
C ASN A 157 0.05 -13.87 6.13
N SER A 158 -0.73 -14.65 6.89
CA SER A 158 -0.36 -15.17 8.22
C SER A 158 0.38 -16.51 8.19
N TYR A 159 0.48 -17.16 7.04
CA TYR A 159 1.15 -18.46 6.90
C TYR A 159 2.62 -18.40 7.33
N THR A 160 3.01 -19.32 8.20
CA THR A 160 4.34 -19.42 8.80
C THR A 160 4.91 -20.83 8.57
N PRO A 161 5.48 -21.10 7.39
CA PRO A 161 6.08 -22.41 7.11
C PRO A 161 7.32 -22.67 7.97
N THR A 162 7.64 -23.94 8.15
CA THR A 162 8.97 -24.34 8.64
C THR A 162 9.98 -24.07 7.53
N MET A 163 10.96 -23.20 7.82
CA MET A 163 11.97 -22.79 6.84
C MET A 163 13.27 -23.54 7.10
N GLU A 164 13.82 -24.13 6.05
CA GLU A 164 15.15 -24.75 6.02
C GLU A 164 16.00 -23.98 5.02
N VAL A 165 17.16 -23.51 5.47
CA VAL A 165 18.11 -22.75 4.64
C VAL A 165 19.48 -23.41 4.71
N ASP A 166 19.97 -23.90 3.58
CA ASP A 166 21.33 -24.36 3.43
C ASP A 166 22.23 -23.20 2.96
N ALA A 167 23.10 -22.73 3.85
CA ALA A 167 23.97 -21.61 3.58
C ALA A 167 25.10 -21.93 2.58
N GLN A 168 25.41 -23.22 2.35
CA GLN A 168 26.48 -23.62 1.41
C GLN A 168 25.96 -23.69 -0.03
N THR A 169 24.75 -24.24 -0.20
CA THR A 169 24.12 -24.41 -1.53
C THR A 169 23.13 -23.30 -1.88
N TYR A 170 22.82 -22.40 -0.92
CA TYR A 170 21.76 -21.39 -1.03
C TYR A 170 20.37 -21.98 -1.30
N THR A 171 20.19 -23.25 -0.95
CA THR A 171 18.92 -23.94 -1.10
C THR A 171 17.95 -23.54 0.02
N VAL A 172 16.74 -23.14 -0.35
CA VAL A 172 15.68 -22.78 0.60
C VAL A 172 14.49 -23.71 0.44
N ARG A 173 14.02 -24.29 1.53
CA ARG A 173 12.79 -25.09 1.58
C ARG A 173 11.79 -24.48 2.55
N ALA A 174 10.51 -24.59 2.20
CA ALA A 174 9.39 -24.22 3.06
C ALA A 174 8.48 -25.47 3.23
N ASP A 175 8.33 -25.97 4.45
CA ASP A 175 7.64 -27.22 4.76
C ASP A 175 8.14 -28.39 3.87
N GLY A 176 9.47 -28.50 3.72
CA GLY A 176 10.14 -29.50 2.88
C GLY A 176 10.10 -29.21 1.37
N GLN A 177 9.26 -28.28 0.89
CA GLN A 177 9.18 -27.93 -0.53
C GLN A 177 10.32 -26.98 -0.94
N LEU A 178 11.09 -27.37 -1.95
CA LEU A 178 12.14 -26.52 -2.53
C LEU A 178 11.51 -25.26 -3.14
N LEU A 179 12.05 -24.10 -2.77
CA LEU A 179 11.66 -22.82 -3.32
C LEU A 179 12.60 -22.45 -4.46
N THR A 180 12.07 -22.38 -5.66
CA THR A 180 12.77 -21.89 -6.86
C THR A 180 12.02 -20.72 -7.47
N CYS A 181 12.74 -19.85 -8.16
CA CYS A 181 12.15 -18.76 -8.91
C CYS A 181 12.99 -18.51 -10.16
N GLU A 182 12.48 -18.95 -11.31
CA GLU A 182 13.10 -18.64 -12.59
C GLU A 182 13.08 -17.14 -12.87
N PRO A 183 14.11 -16.59 -13.53
CA PRO A 183 14.11 -15.21 -14.00
C PRO A 183 12.84 -14.88 -14.80
N ALA A 184 12.36 -13.65 -14.65
CA ALA A 184 11.22 -13.17 -15.42
C ALA A 184 11.69 -12.83 -16.85
N THR A 185 11.11 -13.48 -17.84
CA THR A 185 11.32 -13.17 -19.27
C THR A 185 10.38 -12.07 -19.75
N VAL A 186 9.23 -11.91 -19.09
CA VAL A 186 8.22 -10.90 -19.39
C VAL A 186 7.80 -10.20 -18.11
N LEU A 187 7.84 -8.87 -18.13
CA LEU A 187 7.30 -8.02 -17.06
C LEU A 187 6.02 -7.36 -17.54
N PRO A 188 4.84 -7.83 -17.10
CA PRO A 188 3.57 -7.24 -17.52
C PRO A 188 3.50 -5.78 -17.08
N MET A 189 2.81 -4.97 -17.86
CA MET A 189 2.56 -3.54 -17.62
C MET A 189 3.82 -2.62 -17.64
N ALA A 190 5.03 -3.14 -17.77
CA ALA A 190 6.26 -2.34 -17.69
C ALA A 190 6.39 -1.31 -18.82
N GLN A 191 5.82 -1.59 -19.99
CA GLN A 191 5.91 -0.73 -21.17
C GLN A 191 4.58 -0.05 -21.55
N ARG A 192 3.48 -0.41 -20.88
CA ARG A 192 2.14 0.08 -21.22
C ARG A 192 1.67 1.27 -20.40
N TYR A 193 2.26 1.48 -19.24
CA TYR A 193 1.81 2.49 -18.29
C TYR A 193 2.99 3.28 -17.77
N PHE A 194 3.11 4.50 -18.26
CA PHE A 194 4.00 5.50 -17.71
C PHE A 194 3.25 6.25 -16.60
N LEU A 195 3.88 6.38 -15.44
CA LEU A 195 3.30 7.00 -14.25
C LEU A 195 3.79 8.45 -14.05
N PHE A 196 4.58 8.92 -14.95
CA PHE A 196 5.21 10.26 -14.91
C PHE A 196 5.08 10.97 -16.25
#